data_7ca58378ef6319c8e2290d7a265e0dcf
#
_entry.id   7ca58378ef6319c8e2290d7a265e0dcf
#
_cell.length_a   1.000
_cell.length_b   1.000
_cell.length_c   1.000
_cell.angle_alpha   90.00
_cell.angle_beta   90.00
_cell.angle_gamma   90.00
#
_symmetry.space_group_name_H-M   'P 1'
#
loop_
_entity.id
_entity.type
_entity.pdbx_description
1 polymer ?
#
loop_
_entity_poly.entity_id
_entity_poly.type
_entity_poly.pdbx_seq_one_letter_code
_entity_poly.pdbx_strand_id
1 'polypeptide(L)'
;LEKLKGNIGVGHVRYSTAGSSTRENAQPLVLNYVKGTLGMAHNGNLLNAVELREELSYTGAIFQTTIDSEVIAYLIARERLNTPTVEEAVKNAMKKIKGAYSLIVMSPRKLIGARDPFGFKPLCIGKRDNTYFLSSETCALDTVGAEFIRDVLPGEIVTITKDGIQSDTSLCQKNTARCIFCLLYT
;
A
#
# COMPACT_ATOMS: atom_id res chain seq x y z
N LEU A 1 9.77 -14.41 14.05
CA LEU A 1 9.40 -14.88 12.69
C LEU A 1 8.99 -16.36 12.69
N GLU A 2 9.60 -17.21 13.52
CA GLU A 2 9.29 -18.66 13.59
C GLU A 2 7.82 -18.98 13.91
N LYS A 3 7.08 -18.06 14.53
CA LYS A 3 5.64 -18.20 14.84
C LYS A 3 4.71 -17.77 13.68
N LEU A 4 5.24 -17.12 12.65
CA LEU A 4 4.44 -16.68 11.50
C LEU A 4 4.38 -17.80 10.47
N LYS A 5 3.16 -18.34 10.26
CA LYS A 5 2.90 -19.36 9.23
C LYS A 5 2.03 -18.74 8.14
N GLY A 6 2.46 -18.84 6.89
CA GLY A 6 1.70 -18.31 5.75
C GLY A 6 2.55 -18.22 4.49
N ASN A 7 1.88 -18.02 3.35
CA ASN A 7 2.51 -17.88 2.04
C ASN A 7 2.61 -16.42 1.58
N ILE A 8 2.02 -15.49 2.33
CA ILE A 8 2.01 -14.06 2.05
C ILE A 8 2.35 -13.34 3.35
N GLY A 9 3.24 -12.36 3.29
CA GLY A 9 3.63 -11.56 4.45
C GLY A 9 3.81 -10.09 4.07
N VAL A 10 3.53 -9.20 5.01
CA VAL A 10 3.79 -7.76 4.89
C VAL A 10 4.57 -7.31 6.11
N GLY A 11 5.63 -6.57 5.87
CA GLY A 11 6.43 -5.92 6.90
C GLY A 11 6.50 -4.42 6.65
N HIS A 12 6.69 -3.63 7.72
CA HIS A 12 6.88 -2.19 7.61
C HIS A 12 7.82 -1.68 8.71
N VAL A 13 8.71 -0.79 8.32
CA VAL A 13 9.53 -0.02 9.23
C VAL A 13 9.06 1.43 9.17
N ARG A 14 8.51 1.94 10.27
CA ARG A 14 7.91 3.27 10.30
C ARG A 14 8.95 4.32 10.66
N TYR A 15 9.13 5.31 9.77
CA TYR A 15 9.69 6.60 10.11
C TYR A 15 8.55 7.59 10.37
N SER A 16 8.49 8.18 11.57
CA SER A 16 7.36 9.00 11.99
C SER A 16 7.33 10.34 11.26
N THR A 17 6.48 10.51 10.26
CA THR A 17 6.24 11.77 9.55
C THR A 17 4.90 12.38 9.92
N ALA A 18 3.86 11.57 10.18
CA ALA A 18 2.54 11.99 10.62
C ALA A 18 2.07 11.10 11.78
N GLY A 19 1.41 11.69 12.77
CA GLY A 19 0.96 11.02 13.97
C GLY A 19 2.08 10.75 15.00
N SER A 20 1.70 10.41 16.23
CA SER A 20 2.62 10.11 17.32
C SER A 20 3.34 8.76 17.11
N SER A 21 4.53 8.60 17.72
CA SER A 21 5.27 7.32 17.71
C SER A 21 4.76 6.39 18.80
N THR A 22 3.47 6.09 18.78
CA THR A 22 2.82 5.14 19.69
C THR A 22 2.60 3.80 19.02
N ARG A 23 2.34 2.76 19.81
CA ARG A 23 2.11 1.40 19.33
C ARG A 23 0.86 1.30 18.43
N GLU A 24 -0.15 2.10 18.72
CA GLU A 24 -1.40 2.15 17.96
C GLU A 24 -1.17 2.59 16.51
N ASN A 25 -0.14 3.41 16.29
CA ASN A 25 0.25 3.91 14.97
C ASN A 25 1.24 2.99 14.22
N ALA A 26 1.53 1.81 14.77
CA ALA A 26 2.41 0.86 14.11
C ALA A 26 1.75 0.28 12.85
N GLN A 27 2.59 -0.01 11.84
CA GLN A 27 2.18 -0.68 10.61
C GLN A 27 2.91 -2.03 10.49
N PRO A 28 2.37 -3.01 9.74
CA PRO A 28 1.13 -2.95 8.95
C PRO A 28 -0.13 -2.81 9.80
N LEU A 29 -1.09 -2.01 9.33
CA LEU A 29 -2.43 -2.00 9.90
C LEU A 29 -3.17 -3.28 9.53
N VAL A 30 -3.90 -3.85 10.49
CA VAL A 30 -4.76 -5.02 10.26
C VAL A 30 -6.18 -4.66 10.62
N LEU A 31 -7.07 -4.79 9.65
CA LEU A 31 -8.49 -4.48 9.78
C LEU A 31 -9.32 -5.74 9.52
N ASN A 32 -10.26 -6.00 10.42
CA ASN A 32 -11.29 -7.01 10.21
C ASN A 32 -12.59 -6.33 9.82
N TYR A 33 -13.16 -6.72 8.72
CA TYR A 33 -14.42 -6.17 8.21
C TYR A 33 -15.27 -7.27 7.58
N VAL A 34 -16.47 -6.95 7.13
CA VAL A 34 -17.47 -7.93 6.65
C VAL A 34 -16.98 -8.84 5.50
N LYS A 35 -15.98 -8.43 4.72
CA LYS A 35 -15.40 -9.25 3.63
C LYS A 35 -14.14 -10.02 4.06
N GLY A 36 -13.76 -9.97 5.33
CA GLY A 36 -12.61 -10.67 5.90
C GLY A 36 -11.54 -9.76 6.48
N THR A 37 -10.30 -10.19 6.41
CA THR A 37 -9.16 -9.45 6.96
C THR A 37 -8.39 -8.74 5.84
N LEU A 38 -7.99 -7.51 6.10
CA LEU A 38 -7.13 -6.69 5.25
C LEU A 38 -5.90 -6.26 6.05
N GLY A 39 -4.72 -6.52 5.52
CA GLY A 39 -3.45 -5.96 6.02
C GLY A 39 -2.99 -4.84 5.09
N MET A 40 -2.47 -3.74 5.64
CA MET A 40 -1.98 -2.63 4.82
C MET A 40 -0.74 -1.97 5.41
N ALA A 41 0.23 -1.68 4.54
CA ALA A 41 1.37 -0.83 4.83
C ALA A 41 1.39 0.35 3.83
N HIS A 42 1.74 1.52 4.33
CA HIS A 42 1.76 2.78 3.59
C HIS A 42 3.08 3.51 3.83
N ASN A 43 3.81 3.78 2.76
CA ASN A 43 4.94 4.70 2.75
C ASN A 43 4.50 5.97 2.03
N GLY A 44 4.36 7.05 2.76
CA GLY A 44 3.96 8.32 2.18
C GLY A 44 3.20 9.23 3.14
N ASN A 45 2.51 10.21 2.55
CA ASN A 45 1.68 11.14 3.28
C ASN A 45 0.54 11.67 2.40
N LEU A 46 -0.68 11.71 2.95
CA LEU A 46 -1.84 12.25 2.26
C LEU A 46 -2.02 13.75 2.54
N LEU A 47 -2.32 14.50 1.51
CA LEU A 47 -2.65 15.93 1.61
C LEU A 47 -4.08 16.16 2.09
N ASN A 48 -5.00 15.25 1.77
CA ASN A 48 -6.42 15.35 2.11
C ASN A 48 -6.87 14.35 3.19
N ALA A 49 -5.96 13.94 4.07
CA ALA A 49 -6.25 12.97 5.12
C ALA A 49 -7.32 13.46 6.11
N VAL A 50 -7.30 14.75 6.47
CA VAL A 50 -8.23 15.35 7.43
C VAL A 50 -9.65 15.35 6.87
N GLU A 51 -9.82 15.85 5.64
CA GLU A 51 -11.12 15.92 4.96
C GLU A 51 -11.75 14.52 4.79
N LEU A 52 -10.94 13.56 4.34
CA LEU A 52 -11.39 12.18 4.18
C LEU A 52 -11.73 11.50 5.52
N ARG A 53 -10.99 11.82 6.58
CA ARG A 53 -11.26 11.31 7.92
C ARG A 53 -12.59 11.83 8.43
N GLU A 54 -12.87 13.12 8.24
CA GLU A 54 -14.15 13.73 8.59
C GLU A 54 -15.30 13.10 7.81
N GLU A 55 -15.19 13.00 6.48
CA GLU A 55 -16.20 12.35 5.63
C GLU A 55 -16.50 10.92 6.09
N LEU A 56 -15.47 10.15 6.39
CA LEU A 56 -15.63 8.78 6.86
C LEU A 56 -16.29 8.73 8.24
N SER A 57 -15.92 9.64 9.16
CA SER A 57 -16.52 9.72 10.50
C SER A 57 -18.00 10.03 10.44
N TYR A 58 -18.44 10.93 9.55
CA TYR A 58 -19.86 11.21 9.32
C TYR A 58 -20.65 9.99 8.82
N THR A 59 -19.97 9.02 8.20
CA THR A 59 -20.58 7.76 7.74
C THR A 59 -20.39 6.61 8.74
N GLY A 60 -19.93 6.90 9.96
CA GLY A 60 -19.83 5.95 11.06
C GLY A 60 -18.47 5.27 11.21
N ALA A 61 -17.41 5.74 10.54
CA ALA A 61 -16.07 5.21 10.77
C ALA A 61 -15.55 5.64 12.17
N ILE A 62 -15.02 4.68 12.92
CA ILE A 62 -14.42 4.89 14.24
C ILE A 62 -12.93 4.65 14.12
N PHE A 63 -12.15 5.73 14.14
CA PHE A 63 -10.70 5.66 14.01
C PHE A 63 -10.02 5.31 15.34
N GLN A 64 -9.02 4.44 15.26
CA GLN A 64 -8.23 3.99 16.42
C GLN A 64 -6.84 4.65 16.45
N THR A 65 -6.41 5.22 15.33
CA THR A 65 -5.08 5.81 15.17
C THR A 65 -5.15 7.26 14.71
N THR A 66 -4.03 7.94 14.76
CA THR A 66 -3.91 9.33 14.27
C THR A 66 -3.26 9.42 12.89
N ILE A 67 -2.90 8.27 12.28
CA ILE A 67 -2.20 8.24 11.00
C ILE A 67 -3.17 8.27 9.81
N ASP A 68 -2.71 8.82 8.72
CA ASP A 68 -3.43 8.88 7.44
C ASP A 68 -3.61 7.49 6.80
N SER A 69 -2.73 6.56 7.11
CA SER A 69 -2.82 5.18 6.63
C SER A 69 -4.15 4.51 7.03
N GLU A 70 -4.69 4.81 8.20
CA GLU A 70 -5.98 4.27 8.62
C GLU A 70 -7.13 4.80 7.75
N VAL A 71 -7.04 6.06 7.31
CA VAL A 71 -8.00 6.65 6.37
C VAL A 71 -8.02 5.88 5.05
N ILE A 72 -6.84 5.55 4.52
CA ILE A 72 -6.72 4.74 3.29
C ILE A 72 -7.34 3.36 3.50
N ALA A 73 -7.05 2.72 4.62
CA ALA A 73 -7.55 1.40 4.93
C ALA A 73 -9.08 1.36 5.04
N TYR A 74 -9.69 2.37 5.68
CA TYR A 74 -11.14 2.54 5.73
C TYR A 74 -11.76 2.80 4.35
N LEU A 75 -11.12 3.64 3.53
CA LEU A 75 -11.58 3.87 2.15
C LEU A 75 -11.60 2.57 1.35
N ILE A 76 -10.51 1.79 1.39
CA ILE A 76 -10.43 0.51 0.70
C ILE A 76 -11.51 -0.46 1.21
N ALA A 77 -11.71 -0.55 2.53
CA ALA A 77 -12.74 -1.39 3.12
C ALA A 77 -14.15 -0.97 2.68
N ARG A 78 -14.44 0.34 2.65
CA ARG A 78 -15.72 0.90 2.18
C ARG A 78 -15.95 0.62 0.70
N GLU A 79 -14.95 0.89 -0.15
CA GLU A 79 -15.05 0.62 -1.59
C GLU A 79 -15.25 -0.89 -1.87
N ARG A 80 -14.62 -1.75 -1.07
CA ARG A 80 -14.74 -3.20 -1.22
C ARG A 80 -16.16 -3.73 -0.98
N LEU A 81 -17.03 -2.98 -0.31
CA LEU A 81 -18.45 -3.35 -0.17
C LEU A 81 -19.18 -3.29 -1.52
N ASN A 82 -18.77 -2.39 -2.40
CA ASN A 82 -19.41 -2.10 -3.67
C ASN A 82 -18.63 -2.60 -4.89
N THR A 83 -17.47 -3.23 -4.68
CA THR A 83 -16.64 -3.77 -5.76
C THR A 83 -16.49 -5.28 -5.64
N PRO A 84 -16.35 -6.01 -6.76
CA PRO A 84 -16.20 -7.47 -6.75
C PRO A 84 -14.81 -7.89 -6.24
N THR A 85 -13.78 -7.03 -6.37
CA THR A 85 -12.39 -7.38 -6.02
C THR A 85 -11.73 -6.34 -5.13
N VAL A 86 -10.66 -6.74 -4.43
CA VAL A 86 -9.85 -5.82 -3.60
C VAL A 86 -9.07 -4.84 -4.47
N GLU A 87 -8.61 -5.28 -5.64
CA GLU A 87 -7.87 -4.46 -6.60
C GLU A 87 -8.72 -3.27 -7.09
N GLU A 88 -9.99 -3.52 -7.39
CA GLU A 88 -10.92 -2.45 -7.77
C GLU A 88 -11.21 -1.52 -6.60
N ALA A 89 -11.30 -2.04 -5.38
CA ALA A 89 -11.44 -1.21 -4.19
C ALA A 89 -10.22 -0.30 -3.98
N VAL A 90 -9.01 -0.84 -4.15
CA VAL A 90 -7.77 -0.06 -4.11
C VAL A 90 -7.77 1.01 -5.20
N LYS A 91 -8.14 0.64 -6.43
CA LYS A 91 -8.24 1.58 -7.56
C LYS A 91 -9.21 2.73 -7.29
N ASN A 92 -10.37 2.44 -6.70
CA ASN A 92 -11.35 3.46 -6.36
C ASN A 92 -10.89 4.33 -5.19
N ALA A 93 -10.20 3.78 -4.21
CA ALA A 93 -9.57 4.55 -3.15
C ALA A 93 -8.47 5.49 -3.71
N MET A 94 -7.62 5.03 -4.64
CA MET A 94 -6.60 5.85 -5.29
C MET A 94 -7.16 7.07 -6.03
N LYS A 95 -8.38 7.00 -6.55
CA LYS A 95 -9.04 8.16 -7.18
C LYS A 95 -9.45 9.24 -6.19
N LYS A 96 -9.56 8.91 -4.90
CA LYS A 96 -10.02 9.81 -3.83
C LYS A 96 -8.88 10.40 -3.01
N ILE A 97 -7.83 9.63 -2.79
CA ILE A 97 -6.67 10.07 -2.02
C ILE A 97 -5.77 10.97 -2.84
N LYS A 98 -5.22 12.02 -2.20
CA LYS A 98 -4.27 12.97 -2.78
C LYS A 98 -3.00 12.97 -1.94
N GLY A 99 -1.85 12.87 -2.58
CA GLY A 99 -0.56 12.88 -1.89
C GLY A 99 0.48 11.99 -2.56
N ALA A 100 1.58 11.79 -1.87
CA ALA A 100 2.67 10.92 -2.28
C ALA A 100 2.57 9.61 -1.50
N TYR A 101 2.44 8.48 -2.19
CA TYR A 101 2.31 7.19 -1.51
C TYR A 101 2.77 6.00 -2.34
N SER A 102 3.25 4.99 -1.64
CA SER A 102 3.24 3.60 -2.10
C SER A 102 2.53 2.73 -1.07
N LEU A 103 1.66 1.86 -1.54
CA LEU A 103 0.79 1.03 -0.71
C LEU A 103 1.10 -0.45 -0.94
N ILE A 104 1.12 -1.21 0.14
CA ILE A 104 1.02 -2.66 0.11
C ILE A 104 -0.26 -3.06 0.81
N VAL A 105 -1.13 -3.75 0.09
CA VAL A 105 -2.41 -4.25 0.61
C VAL A 105 -2.42 -5.76 0.52
N MET A 106 -2.65 -6.42 1.65
CA MET A 106 -2.70 -7.87 1.76
C MET A 106 -4.11 -8.33 2.10
N SER A 107 -4.61 -9.26 1.33
CA SER A 107 -5.80 -10.06 1.65
C SER A 107 -5.38 -11.53 1.81
N PRO A 108 -6.26 -12.43 2.26
CA PRO A 108 -5.88 -13.84 2.50
C PRO A 108 -5.27 -14.58 1.30
N ARG A 109 -5.48 -14.11 0.08
CA ARG A 109 -5.01 -14.77 -1.16
C ARG A 109 -4.24 -13.88 -2.11
N LYS A 110 -4.06 -12.60 -1.81
CA LYS A 110 -3.48 -11.62 -2.72
C LYS A 110 -2.60 -10.64 -1.99
N LEU A 111 -1.50 -10.27 -2.64
CA LEU A 111 -0.67 -9.15 -2.28
C LEU A 111 -0.79 -8.10 -3.39
N ILE A 112 -1.13 -6.88 -3.04
CA ILE A 112 -1.37 -5.79 -3.98
C ILE A 112 -0.38 -4.68 -3.67
N GLY A 113 0.36 -4.22 -4.67
CA GLY A 113 1.17 -3.02 -4.62
C GLY A 113 0.52 -1.92 -5.44
N ALA A 114 0.48 -0.70 -4.91
CA ALA A 114 -0.03 0.45 -5.64
C ALA A 114 0.87 1.67 -5.43
N ARG A 115 1.15 2.41 -6.49
CA ARG A 115 2.01 3.59 -6.47
C ARG A 115 1.21 4.83 -6.84
N ASP A 116 1.50 5.96 -6.20
CA ASP A 116 0.83 7.22 -6.50
C ASP A 116 0.94 7.61 -7.98
N PRO A 117 -0.04 8.35 -8.56
CA PRO A 117 -0.08 8.65 -9.98
C PRO A 117 1.11 9.46 -10.51
N PHE A 118 1.84 10.17 -9.64
CA PHE A 118 3.04 10.93 -10.01
C PHE A 118 4.33 10.14 -9.80
N GLY A 119 4.28 9.06 -9.00
CA GLY A 119 5.43 8.23 -8.68
C GLY A 119 6.41 8.85 -7.69
N PHE A 120 5.92 9.69 -6.77
CA PHE A 120 6.77 10.31 -5.74
C PHE A 120 7.45 9.28 -4.84
N LYS A 121 6.69 8.28 -4.37
CA LYS A 121 7.26 7.23 -3.52
C LYS A 121 7.69 6.04 -4.37
N PRO A 122 8.88 5.46 -4.08
CA PRO A 122 9.36 4.30 -4.82
C PRO A 122 8.57 3.05 -4.43
N LEU A 123 8.44 2.14 -5.38
CA LEU A 123 7.97 0.79 -5.19
C LEU A 123 8.53 -0.08 -6.32
N CYS A 124 9.19 -1.16 -5.99
CA CYS A 124 9.80 -2.08 -6.96
C CYS A 124 9.33 -3.51 -6.78
N ILE A 125 9.51 -4.29 -7.84
CA ILE A 125 9.17 -5.70 -7.92
C ILE A 125 10.45 -6.51 -8.01
N GLY A 126 10.59 -7.51 -7.16
CA GLY A 126 11.64 -8.50 -7.25
C GLY A 126 11.07 -9.91 -7.30
N LYS A 127 11.93 -10.87 -7.67
CA LYS A 127 11.59 -12.29 -7.73
C LYS A 127 12.76 -13.14 -7.26
N ARG A 128 12.46 -14.17 -6.49
CA ARG A 128 13.37 -15.26 -6.18
C ARG A 128 12.62 -16.58 -6.31
N ASP A 129 13.06 -17.43 -7.19
CA ASP A 129 12.39 -18.67 -7.53
C ASP A 129 10.93 -18.43 -7.95
N ASN A 130 9.96 -18.99 -7.22
CA ASN A 130 8.53 -18.78 -7.45
C ASN A 130 7.91 -17.70 -6.55
N THR A 131 8.73 -16.94 -5.81
CA THR A 131 8.27 -15.92 -4.85
C THR A 131 8.49 -14.52 -5.43
N TYR A 132 7.42 -13.72 -5.44
CA TYR A 132 7.47 -12.30 -5.78
C TYR A 132 7.60 -11.44 -4.52
N PHE A 133 8.33 -10.35 -4.67
CA PHE A 133 8.56 -9.36 -3.63
C PHE A 133 8.13 -7.98 -4.13
N LEU A 134 7.50 -7.20 -3.23
CA LEU A 134 7.29 -5.77 -3.40
C LEU A 134 8.08 -5.05 -2.32
N SER A 135 8.87 -4.07 -2.70
CA SER A 135 9.70 -3.31 -1.77
C SER A 135 9.75 -1.84 -2.13
N SER A 136 9.91 -0.98 -1.14
CA SER A 136 10.18 0.44 -1.37
C SER A 136 11.57 0.67 -1.98
N GLU A 137 12.55 -0.21 -1.71
CA GLU A 137 13.94 -0.05 -2.12
C GLU A 137 14.53 -1.37 -2.60
N THR A 138 15.44 -1.30 -3.58
CA THR A 138 16.10 -2.48 -4.17
C THR A 138 17.05 -3.17 -3.21
N CYS A 139 17.69 -2.43 -2.28
CA CYS A 139 18.57 -3.02 -1.28
C CYS A 139 17.88 -4.08 -0.40
N ALA A 140 16.57 -3.97 -0.21
CA ALA A 140 15.79 -4.99 0.48
C ALA A 140 15.65 -6.27 -0.34
N LEU A 141 15.60 -6.16 -1.68
CA LEU A 141 15.62 -7.31 -2.58
C LEU A 141 16.96 -8.04 -2.50
N ASP A 142 18.07 -7.29 -2.51
CA ASP A 142 19.42 -7.84 -2.39
C ASP A 142 19.57 -8.62 -1.07
N THR A 143 19.05 -8.06 0.03
CA THR A 143 19.10 -8.70 1.36
C THR A 143 18.43 -10.07 1.39
N VAL A 144 17.34 -10.24 0.62
CA VAL A 144 16.62 -11.53 0.54
C VAL A 144 17.08 -12.39 -0.65
N GLY A 145 18.07 -11.95 -1.42
CA GLY A 145 18.57 -12.63 -2.61
C GLY A 145 17.54 -12.69 -3.73
N ALA A 146 16.68 -11.68 -3.85
CA ALA A 146 15.72 -11.57 -4.94
C ALA A 146 16.27 -10.71 -6.07
N GLU A 147 16.06 -11.16 -7.31
CA GLU A 147 16.40 -10.40 -8.51
C GLU A 147 15.42 -9.25 -8.70
N PHE A 148 15.92 -8.04 -8.97
CA PHE A 148 15.10 -6.89 -9.36
C PHE A 148 14.52 -7.12 -10.75
N ILE A 149 13.20 -6.99 -10.88
CA ILE A 149 12.50 -7.10 -12.16
C ILE A 149 12.31 -5.72 -12.78
N ARG A 150 11.62 -4.83 -12.06
CA ARG A 150 11.32 -3.46 -12.46
C ARG A 150 10.70 -2.65 -11.35
N ASP A 151 10.64 -1.36 -11.54
CA ASP A 151 9.78 -0.49 -10.74
C ASP A 151 8.30 -0.69 -11.07
N VAL A 152 7.46 -0.45 -10.07
CA VAL A 152 6.02 -0.23 -10.27
C VAL A 152 5.85 1.16 -10.90
N LEU A 153 5.09 1.25 -11.99
CA LEU A 153 4.88 2.51 -12.69
C LEU A 153 4.04 3.49 -11.84
N PRO A 154 4.21 4.81 -12.03
CA PRO A 154 3.32 5.80 -11.45
C PRO A 154 1.85 5.53 -11.82
N GLY A 155 0.98 5.40 -10.80
CA GLY A 155 -0.44 5.06 -10.99
C GLY A 155 -0.75 3.58 -11.23
N GLU A 156 0.27 2.72 -11.29
CA GLU A 156 0.07 1.27 -11.48
C GLU A 156 -0.39 0.59 -10.20
N ILE A 157 -1.26 -0.41 -10.39
CA ILE A 157 -1.65 -1.38 -9.38
C ILE A 157 -1.17 -2.75 -9.80
N VAL A 158 -0.32 -3.36 -9.00
CA VAL A 158 0.23 -4.70 -9.21
C VAL A 158 -0.44 -5.67 -8.27
N THR A 159 -0.95 -6.77 -8.77
CA THR A 159 -1.58 -7.83 -7.98
C THR A 159 -0.79 -9.12 -8.12
N ILE A 160 -0.34 -9.67 -7.01
CA ILE A 160 0.37 -10.94 -6.91
C ILE A 160 -0.58 -11.97 -6.30
N THR A 161 -0.73 -13.09 -6.99
CA THR A 161 -1.52 -14.25 -6.55
C THR A 161 -0.69 -15.53 -6.70
N LYS A 162 -1.26 -16.67 -6.35
CA LYS A 162 -0.64 -17.98 -6.63
C LYS A 162 -0.43 -18.24 -8.15
N ASP A 163 -1.19 -17.56 -9.00
CA ASP A 163 -1.16 -17.74 -10.45
C ASP A 163 -0.16 -16.78 -11.14
N GLY A 164 0.51 -15.93 -10.35
CA GLY A 164 1.53 -14.98 -10.81
C GLY A 164 1.19 -13.53 -10.53
N ILE A 165 1.75 -12.65 -11.35
CA ILE A 165 1.66 -11.19 -11.23
C ILE A 165 0.77 -10.62 -12.35
N GLN A 166 -0.10 -9.70 -11.99
CA GLN A 166 -0.95 -8.94 -12.92
C GLN A 166 -0.78 -7.45 -12.67
N SER A 167 -0.96 -6.64 -13.71
CA SER A 167 -0.75 -5.20 -13.69
C SER A 167 -1.97 -4.47 -14.24
N ASP A 168 -2.48 -3.47 -13.50
CA ASP A 168 -3.48 -2.51 -13.97
C ASP A 168 -2.82 -1.13 -14.08
N THR A 169 -2.67 -0.66 -15.31
CA THR A 169 -2.06 0.63 -15.65
C THR A 169 -3.08 1.72 -15.98
N SER A 170 -4.35 1.49 -15.74
CA SER A 170 -5.43 2.39 -16.14
C SER A 170 -5.42 3.76 -15.42
N LEU A 171 -4.70 3.89 -14.29
CA LEU A 171 -4.48 5.15 -13.60
C LEU A 171 -3.11 5.77 -13.87
N CYS A 172 -2.28 5.14 -14.72
CA CYS A 172 -0.99 5.69 -15.11
C CYS A 172 -1.17 6.99 -15.90
N GLN A 173 -0.36 7.99 -15.55
CA GLN A 173 -0.37 9.31 -16.20
C GLN A 173 0.95 9.55 -16.94
N LYS A 174 0.94 10.48 -17.90
CA LYS A 174 2.16 10.88 -18.64
C LYS A 174 3.10 11.76 -17.79
N ASN A 175 2.54 12.53 -16.86
CA ASN A 175 3.31 13.44 -16.02
C ASN A 175 3.74 12.70 -14.76
N THR A 176 5.04 12.49 -14.62
CA THR A 176 5.66 11.91 -13.44
C THR A 176 6.47 12.95 -12.70
N ALA A 177 6.59 12.82 -11.40
CA ALA A 177 7.44 13.67 -10.57
C ALA A 177 8.32 12.78 -9.68
N ARG A 178 9.53 13.25 -9.39
CA ARG A 178 10.45 12.53 -8.51
C ARG A 178 10.71 13.35 -7.26
N CYS A 179 10.68 12.72 -6.13
CA CYS A 179 11.03 13.36 -4.86
C CYS A 179 12.57 13.45 -4.76
N ILE A 180 13.10 14.68 -4.74
CA ILE A 180 14.54 14.88 -4.63
C ILE A 180 15.11 14.33 -3.33
N PHE A 181 14.36 14.40 -2.23
CA PHE A 181 14.79 13.85 -0.94
C PHE A 181 14.85 12.32 -0.93
N CYS A 182 13.97 11.66 -1.70
CA CYS A 182 14.02 10.20 -1.84
C CYS A 182 15.20 9.75 -2.71
N LEU A 183 15.67 10.60 -3.63
CA LEU A 183 16.80 10.31 -4.51
C LEU A 183 18.17 10.50 -3.84
N LEU A 184 18.24 11.24 -2.74
CA LEU A 184 19.52 11.49 -2.04
C LEU A 184 20.02 10.28 -1.23
N TYR A 185 19.20 9.24 -1.06
CA TYR A 185 19.51 8.04 -0.28
C TYR A 185 19.55 6.76 -1.12
N THR A 186 19.49 6.86 -2.45
CA THR A 186 19.59 5.70 -3.35
C THR A 186 20.89 5.74 -4.16
#